data_ccb4201faca4ac6d7b184af5187c6f32
#
_entry.id   ccb4201faca4ac6d7b184af5187c6f32
#
_cell.length_a   1.000
_cell.length_b   1.000
_cell.length_c   1.000
_cell.angle_alpha   90.00
_cell.angle_beta   90.00
_cell.angle_gamma   90.00
#
_symmetry.space_group_name_H-M   'P 1'
#
loop_
_entity.id
_entity.type
_entity.pdbx_description
1 polymer ?
#
loop_
_entity_poly.entity_id
_entity_poly.type
_entity_poly.pdbx_seq_one_letter_code
_entity_poly.pdbx_strand_id
1 'polypeptide(L)'
;PYSVGLDLFPLDVLAPTPDEDHALCELLRILVYTARVSEENPELTLSLLPDIENLCHITLDPSQKLKPQLMKAADSLSQIYNTSGGSDISHYASHADSGEKLRLKAEWYQECIVLPFETITVTAPAGYDEILKVNYGDYMTPVRGTQAHDYPFWKKQERILAECLMEQNNTKENK
;
A
#
# COMPACT_ATOMS: atom_id res chain seq x y z
N PRO A 1 -23.79 2.02 2.50
CA PRO A 1 -23.14 1.44 3.67
C PRO A 1 -21.63 1.52 3.48
N TYR A 2 -20.91 2.05 4.48
CA TYR A 2 -19.46 2.04 4.50
C TYR A 2 -18.99 0.72 5.09
N SER A 3 -18.15 -0.02 4.40
CA SER A 3 -17.50 -1.21 4.94
C SER A 3 -16.14 -0.80 5.53
N VAL A 4 -15.85 -1.28 6.72
CA VAL A 4 -14.47 -1.27 7.24
C VAL A 4 -13.72 -2.35 6.49
N GLY A 5 -12.65 -1.97 5.80
CA GLY A 5 -11.78 -2.90 5.08
C GLY A 5 -10.56 -3.26 5.92
N LEU A 6 -9.99 -4.40 5.62
CA LEU A 6 -8.67 -4.80 6.08
C LEU A 6 -7.74 -4.79 4.86
N ASP A 7 -6.67 -4.01 4.93
CA ASP A 7 -5.66 -3.97 3.88
C ASP A 7 -4.69 -5.15 4.07
N LEU A 8 -4.47 -5.89 2.99
CA LEU A 8 -3.49 -6.98 2.95
C LEU A 8 -2.38 -6.58 1.99
N PHE A 9 -1.17 -6.40 2.52
CA PHE A 9 0.00 -6.07 1.74
C PHE A 9 0.86 -7.33 1.53
N PRO A 10 1.03 -7.84 0.29
CA PRO A 10 1.95 -8.93 0.02
C PRO A 10 3.39 -8.48 0.29
N LEU A 11 4.20 -9.37 0.81
CA LEU A 11 5.63 -9.17 0.98
C LEU A 11 6.36 -10.11 0.02
N ASP A 12 7.09 -9.51 -0.90
CA ASP A 12 7.85 -10.22 -1.92
C ASP A 12 9.35 -10.11 -1.64
N VAL A 13 10.12 -11.09 -2.12
CA VAL A 13 11.58 -11.10 -1.99
C VAL A 13 12.17 -10.02 -2.87
N LEU A 14 13.01 -9.17 -2.27
CA LEU A 14 13.70 -8.11 -2.99
C LEU A 14 14.80 -8.66 -3.90
N ALA A 15 15.11 -7.92 -4.94
CA ALA A 15 16.20 -8.23 -5.85
C ALA A 15 17.53 -8.36 -5.09
N PRO A 16 18.44 -9.26 -5.53
CA PRO A 16 19.67 -9.58 -4.80
C PRO A 16 20.71 -8.46 -4.79
N THR A 17 20.69 -7.57 -5.79
CA THR A 17 21.61 -6.44 -5.87
C THR A 17 20.88 -5.11 -5.89
N PRO A 18 21.52 -4.02 -5.41
CA PRO A 18 20.92 -2.69 -5.47
C PRO A 18 20.54 -2.23 -6.88
N ASP A 19 21.33 -2.57 -7.88
CA ASP A 19 21.07 -2.16 -9.27
C ASP A 19 19.85 -2.88 -9.85
N GLU A 20 19.69 -4.18 -9.58
CA GLU A 20 18.52 -4.96 -9.97
C GLU A 20 17.27 -4.49 -9.25
N ASP A 21 17.40 -4.20 -7.94
CA ASP A 21 16.30 -3.70 -7.13
C ASP A 21 15.81 -2.33 -7.61
N HIS A 22 16.76 -1.42 -7.90
CA HIS A 22 16.47 -0.13 -8.49
C HIS A 22 15.76 -0.26 -9.84
N ALA A 23 16.30 -1.10 -10.75
CA ALA A 23 15.72 -1.33 -12.06
C ALA A 23 14.28 -1.88 -11.95
N LEU A 24 14.04 -2.83 -11.06
CA LEU A 24 12.70 -3.37 -10.82
C LEU A 24 11.75 -2.31 -10.25
N CYS A 25 12.20 -1.50 -9.30
CA CYS A 25 11.41 -0.40 -8.76
C CYS A 25 11.02 0.61 -9.84
N GLU A 26 11.92 0.95 -10.77
CA GLU A 26 11.61 1.83 -11.90
C GLU A 26 10.55 1.22 -12.83
N LEU A 27 10.65 -0.07 -13.16
CA LEU A 27 9.64 -0.77 -13.95
C LEU A 27 8.27 -0.75 -13.27
N LEU A 28 8.23 -1.00 -11.98
CA LEU A 28 6.99 -0.96 -11.20
C LEU A 28 6.38 0.45 -11.17
N ARG A 29 7.21 1.50 -11.01
CA ARG A 29 6.75 2.89 -11.07
C ARG A 29 6.12 3.21 -12.43
N ILE A 30 6.76 2.80 -13.53
CA ILE A 30 6.25 2.98 -14.88
C ILE A 30 4.89 2.30 -15.06
N LEU A 31 4.77 1.02 -14.66
CA LEU A 31 3.53 0.25 -14.80
C LEU A 31 2.39 0.85 -13.97
N VAL A 32 2.64 1.17 -12.71
CA VAL A 32 1.64 1.74 -11.79
C VAL A 32 1.22 3.13 -12.25
N TYR A 33 2.18 3.97 -12.65
CA TYR A 33 1.88 5.30 -13.20
C TYR A 33 1.02 5.19 -14.46
N THR A 34 1.42 4.35 -15.42
CA THR A 34 0.65 4.15 -16.65
C THR A 34 -0.74 3.59 -16.37
N ALA A 35 -0.87 2.70 -15.39
CA ALA A 35 -2.17 2.18 -14.96
C ALA A 35 -3.10 3.29 -14.41
N ARG A 36 -2.56 4.25 -13.67
CA ARG A 36 -3.31 5.41 -13.15
C ARG A 36 -3.75 6.33 -14.30
N VAL A 37 -2.83 6.64 -15.21
CA VAL A 37 -3.07 7.56 -16.34
C VAL A 37 -3.99 6.93 -17.40
N SER A 38 -4.07 5.61 -17.49
CA SER A 38 -4.82 4.91 -18.54
C SER A 38 -6.34 5.23 -18.56
N GLU A 39 -6.89 5.63 -17.42
CA GLU A 39 -8.31 6.04 -17.32
C GLU A 39 -8.50 7.53 -17.64
N GLU A 40 -7.48 8.36 -17.41
CA GLU A 40 -7.52 9.81 -17.59
C GLU A 40 -7.11 10.22 -19.01
N ASN A 41 -6.11 9.53 -19.57
CA ASN A 41 -5.57 9.80 -20.90
C ASN A 41 -5.28 8.50 -21.67
N PRO A 42 -6.31 7.87 -22.25
CA PRO A 42 -6.17 6.61 -22.99
C PRO A 42 -5.25 6.71 -24.22
N GLU A 43 -5.25 7.85 -24.93
CA GLU A 43 -4.42 8.04 -26.13
C GLU A 43 -2.94 8.05 -25.80
N LEU A 44 -2.53 8.77 -24.75
CA LEU A 44 -1.16 8.77 -24.25
C LEU A 44 -0.77 7.35 -23.83
N THR A 45 -1.64 6.67 -23.11
CA THR A 45 -1.37 5.30 -22.68
C THR A 45 -1.12 4.38 -23.87
N LEU A 46 -1.98 4.41 -24.88
CA LEU A 46 -1.82 3.59 -26.08
C LEU A 46 -0.50 3.88 -26.81
N SER A 47 -0.01 5.12 -26.81
CA SER A 47 1.26 5.48 -27.41
C SER A 47 2.48 4.92 -26.63
N LEU A 48 2.34 4.68 -25.34
CA LEU A 48 3.39 4.13 -24.47
C LEU A 48 3.43 2.60 -24.45
N LEU A 49 2.35 1.93 -24.87
CA LEU A 49 2.26 0.46 -24.77
C LEU A 49 3.41 -0.28 -25.45
N PRO A 50 3.84 0.04 -26.68
CA PRO A 50 4.93 -0.70 -27.32
C PRO A 50 6.24 -0.67 -26.52
N ASP A 51 6.54 0.47 -25.90
CA ASP A 51 7.75 0.63 -25.10
C ASP A 51 7.63 -0.17 -23.79
N ILE A 52 6.46 -0.15 -23.15
CA ILE A 52 6.19 -0.91 -21.93
C ILE A 52 6.23 -2.41 -22.20
N GLU A 53 5.59 -2.88 -23.26
CA GLU A 53 5.60 -4.29 -23.65
C GLU A 53 7.01 -4.80 -23.91
N ASN A 54 7.81 -3.99 -24.62
CA ASN A 54 9.20 -4.32 -24.90
C ASN A 54 10.06 -4.32 -23.62
N LEU A 55 9.89 -3.32 -22.77
CA LEU A 55 10.69 -3.13 -21.55
C LEU A 55 10.38 -4.21 -20.49
N CYS A 56 9.10 -4.55 -20.32
CA CYS A 56 8.63 -5.51 -19.32
C CYS A 56 8.50 -6.94 -19.87
N HIS A 57 8.75 -7.16 -21.17
CA HIS A 57 8.54 -8.45 -21.87
C HIS A 57 7.13 -9.01 -21.67
N ILE A 58 6.11 -8.16 -21.75
CA ILE A 58 4.70 -8.51 -21.62
C ILE A 58 3.94 -8.20 -22.91
N THR A 59 2.73 -8.71 -23.00
CA THR A 59 1.79 -8.36 -24.07
C THR A 59 0.49 -7.89 -23.45
N LEU A 60 -0.01 -6.74 -23.89
CA LEU A 60 -1.23 -6.13 -23.41
C LEU A 60 -2.29 -6.14 -24.53
N ASP A 61 -3.53 -6.35 -24.17
CA ASP A 61 -4.66 -6.30 -25.12
C ASP A 61 -5.31 -4.90 -25.06
N PRO A 62 -5.10 -4.05 -26.07
CA PRO A 62 -5.66 -2.71 -26.10
C PRO A 62 -7.19 -2.69 -26.29
N SER A 63 -7.82 -3.81 -26.66
CA SER A 63 -9.27 -3.95 -26.73
C SER A 63 -9.95 -4.13 -25.36
N GLN A 64 -9.14 -4.41 -24.32
CA GLN A 64 -9.58 -4.59 -22.94
C GLN A 64 -9.14 -3.41 -22.07
N LYS A 65 -9.68 -3.34 -20.84
CA LYS A 65 -9.20 -2.34 -19.87
C LYS A 65 -7.73 -2.52 -19.58
N LEU A 66 -6.93 -1.49 -19.81
CA LEU A 66 -5.47 -1.54 -19.64
C LEU A 66 -5.06 -1.51 -18.17
N LYS A 67 -5.75 -0.75 -17.32
CA LYS A 67 -5.39 -0.63 -15.90
C LYS A 67 -5.27 -1.97 -15.17
N PRO A 68 -6.25 -2.90 -15.24
CA PRO A 68 -6.10 -4.22 -14.61
C PRO A 68 -4.92 -5.03 -15.16
N GLN A 69 -4.64 -4.91 -16.46
CA GLN A 69 -3.55 -5.64 -17.09
C GLN A 69 -2.18 -5.12 -16.63
N LEU A 70 -2.02 -3.80 -16.59
CA LEU A 70 -0.80 -3.14 -16.10
C LEU A 70 -0.56 -3.43 -14.61
N MET A 71 -1.61 -3.38 -13.79
CA MET A 71 -1.52 -3.73 -12.37
C MET A 71 -1.15 -5.20 -12.16
N LYS A 72 -1.71 -6.10 -12.97
CA LYS A 72 -1.34 -7.52 -12.94
C LYS A 72 0.12 -7.74 -13.38
N ALA A 73 0.60 -7.00 -14.37
CA ALA A 73 1.99 -7.05 -14.79
C ALA A 73 2.93 -6.57 -13.66
N ALA A 74 2.57 -5.48 -12.98
CA ALA A 74 3.32 -4.98 -11.82
C ALA A 74 3.37 -6.02 -10.69
N ASP A 75 2.24 -6.65 -10.36
CA ASP A 75 2.16 -7.72 -9.36
C ASP A 75 3.05 -8.92 -9.76
N SER A 76 3.01 -9.34 -11.03
CA SER A 76 3.85 -10.44 -11.52
C SER A 76 5.34 -10.10 -11.45
N LEU A 77 5.73 -8.87 -11.77
CA LEU A 77 7.13 -8.42 -11.66
C LEU A 77 7.62 -8.36 -10.22
N SER A 78 6.77 -7.94 -9.28
CA SER A 78 7.11 -7.93 -7.84
C SER A 78 7.52 -9.31 -7.32
N GLN A 79 7.04 -10.39 -7.95
CA GLN A 79 7.21 -11.77 -7.49
C GLN A 79 8.40 -12.50 -8.12
N ILE A 80 9.14 -11.88 -9.06
CA ILE A 80 10.17 -12.59 -9.84
C ILE A 80 11.29 -13.19 -9.00
N TYR A 81 11.57 -12.61 -7.83
CA TYR A 81 12.62 -13.09 -6.92
C TYR A 81 12.09 -13.98 -5.79
N ASN A 82 10.79 -14.28 -5.72
CA ASN A 82 10.22 -15.07 -4.60
C ASN A 82 10.78 -16.49 -4.48
N THR A 83 11.36 -17.04 -5.54
CA THR A 83 12.01 -18.36 -5.53
C THR A 83 13.53 -18.30 -5.40
N SER A 84 14.12 -17.11 -5.27
CA SER A 84 15.58 -16.92 -5.22
C SER A 84 16.22 -17.35 -3.90
N GLY A 85 15.42 -17.51 -2.83
CA GLY A 85 15.91 -17.76 -1.49
C GLY A 85 16.50 -16.51 -0.79
N GLY A 86 16.22 -15.32 -1.30
CA GLY A 86 16.61 -14.06 -0.67
C GLY A 86 15.98 -13.87 0.71
N SER A 87 16.68 -13.16 1.58
CA SER A 87 16.25 -12.90 2.96
C SER A 87 15.57 -11.54 3.14
N ASP A 88 15.77 -10.62 2.22
CA ASP A 88 15.18 -9.29 2.24
C ASP A 88 13.83 -9.34 1.52
N ILE A 89 12.80 -8.82 2.18
CA ILE A 89 11.45 -8.78 1.67
C ILE A 89 10.86 -7.38 1.82
N SER A 90 9.89 -7.04 0.99
CA SER A 90 9.12 -5.82 1.14
C SER A 90 7.79 -5.90 0.39
N HIS A 91 6.88 -4.99 0.70
CA HIS A 91 5.81 -4.63 -0.20
C HIS A 91 6.38 -3.71 -1.27
N TYR A 92 6.60 -4.22 -2.48
CA TYR A 92 7.36 -3.52 -3.54
C TYR A 92 6.83 -2.12 -3.86
N ALA A 93 5.51 -1.92 -3.88
CA ALA A 93 4.95 -0.59 -4.14
C ALA A 93 5.41 0.44 -3.07
N SER A 94 5.36 0.06 -1.80
CA SER A 94 5.84 0.92 -0.70
C SER A 94 7.34 1.08 -0.71
N HIS A 95 8.08 0.02 -1.08
CA HIS A 95 9.53 0.04 -1.21
C HIS A 95 9.97 1.03 -2.30
N ALA A 96 9.37 0.94 -3.48
CA ALA A 96 9.61 1.86 -4.57
C ALA A 96 9.25 3.32 -4.19
N ASP A 97 8.08 3.55 -3.59
CA ASP A 97 7.64 4.89 -3.19
C ASP A 97 8.53 5.50 -2.08
N SER A 98 9.13 4.68 -1.21
CA SER A 98 10.04 5.13 -0.14
C SER A 98 11.45 5.48 -0.63
N GLY A 99 11.73 5.35 -1.92
CA GLY A 99 13.08 5.46 -2.49
C GLY A 99 13.95 4.27 -2.09
N GLU A 100 13.37 3.07 -2.10
CA GLU A 100 14.04 1.77 -1.91
C GLU A 100 14.60 1.56 -0.48
N LYS A 101 13.95 2.21 0.50
CA LYS A 101 14.38 2.18 1.91
C LYS A 101 13.65 1.15 2.76
N LEU A 102 12.49 0.69 2.32
CA LEU A 102 11.65 -0.23 3.09
C LEU A 102 12.13 -1.66 2.88
N ARG A 103 13.12 -2.10 3.67
CA ARG A 103 13.70 -3.45 3.63
C ARG A 103 13.42 -4.15 4.95
N LEU A 104 12.69 -5.26 4.89
CA LEU A 104 12.35 -6.12 6.01
C LEU A 104 13.10 -7.44 5.88
N LYS A 105 13.28 -8.17 6.97
CA LYS A 105 13.89 -9.50 6.95
C LYS A 105 12.81 -10.57 7.03
N ALA A 106 12.88 -11.58 6.14
CA ALA A 106 11.95 -12.70 6.15
C ALA A 106 11.93 -13.44 7.49
N GLU A 107 13.07 -13.53 8.17
CA GLU A 107 13.20 -14.16 9.49
C GLU A 107 12.34 -13.50 10.56
N TRP A 108 12.03 -12.21 10.46
CA TRP A 108 11.17 -11.51 11.43
C TRP A 108 9.72 -12.00 11.43
N TYR A 109 9.32 -12.69 10.37
CA TYR A 109 7.96 -13.21 10.17
C TYR A 109 7.85 -14.73 10.36
N GLN A 110 8.97 -15.43 10.61
CA GLN A 110 8.98 -16.90 10.72
C GLN A 110 8.28 -17.41 11.96
N GLU A 111 8.39 -16.67 13.05
CA GLU A 111 7.77 -17.00 14.34
C GLU A 111 6.73 -15.96 14.72
N CYS A 112 5.74 -16.40 15.47
CA CYS A 112 4.69 -15.52 15.99
C CYS A 112 4.68 -15.54 17.51
N ILE A 113 4.35 -14.40 18.10
CA ILE A 113 4.11 -14.23 19.54
C ILE A 113 2.69 -13.72 19.78
N VAL A 114 2.20 -13.95 20.98
CA VAL A 114 0.88 -13.46 21.43
C VAL A 114 1.10 -12.24 22.30
N LEU A 115 0.50 -11.12 21.91
CA LEU A 115 0.60 -9.86 22.64
C LEU A 115 -0.78 -9.45 23.18
N PRO A 116 -0.84 -8.79 24.36
CA PRO A 116 -2.05 -8.16 24.83
C PRO A 116 -2.40 -6.94 23.97
N PHE A 117 -3.66 -6.80 23.62
CA PHE A 117 -4.19 -5.64 22.91
C PHE A 117 -5.53 -5.25 23.54
N GLU A 118 -5.51 -4.23 24.39
CA GLU A 118 -6.67 -3.81 25.20
C GLU A 118 -7.32 -4.97 25.95
N THR A 119 -8.51 -5.42 25.54
CA THR A 119 -9.28 -6.49 26.17
C THR A 119 -9.10 -7.86 25.52
N ILE A 120 -8.30 -7.95 24.45
CA ILE A 120 -8.05 -9.17 23.71
C ILE A 120 -6.55 -9.47 23.62
N THR A 121 -6.20 -10.59 23.02
CA THR A 121 -4.85 -10.92 22.61
C THR A 121 -4.77 -10.98 21.08
N VAL A 122 -3.64 -10.57 20.51
CA VAL A 122 -3.38 -10.63 19.08
C VAL A 122 -2.10 -11.41 18.81
N THR A 123 -2.07 -12.09 17.67
CA THR A 123 -0.86 -12.74 17.19
C THR A 123 -0.09 -11.73 16.33
N ALA A 124 1.20 -11.57 16.63
CA ALA A 124 2.09 -10.71 15.89
C ALA A 124 3.36 -11.46 15.50
N PRO A 125 4.08 -11.06 14.43
CA PRO A 125 5.42 -11.57 14.13
C PRO A 125 6.36 -11.38 15.32
N ALA A 126 7.24 -12.35 15.60
CA ALA A 126 8.21 -12.23 16.70
C ALA A 126 9.15 -11.03 16.50
N GLY A 127 9.47 -10.69 15.25
CA GLY A 127 10.28 -9.52 14.88
C GLY A 127 9.50 -8.19 14.79
N TYR A 128 8.32 -8.07 15.41
CA TYR A 128 7.45 -6.89 15.27
C TYR A 128 8.14 -5.56 15.59
N ASP A 129 9.03 -5.54 16.57
CA ASP A 129 9.75 -4.34 16.99
C ASP A 129 10.65 -3.80 15.86
N GLU A 130 11.41 -4.70 15.21
CA GLU A 130 12.24 -4.33 14.06
C GLU A 130 11.40 -3.92 12.86
N ILE A 131 10.29 -4.59 12.61
CA ILE A 131 9.33 -4.25 11.55
C ILE A 131 8.78 -2.84 11.77
N LEU A 132 8.37 -2.51 12.98
CA LEU A 132 7.84 -1.18 13.32
C LEU A 132 8.91 -0.09 13.21
N LYS A 133 10.15 -0.37 13.61
CA LYS A 133 11.27 0.56 13.46
C LYS A 133 11.57 0.88 11.99
N VAL A 134 11.55 -0.12 11.12
CA VAL A 134 11.77 0.09 9.67
C VAL A 134 10.63 0.94 9.07
N ASN A 135 9.39 0.71 9.46
CA ASN A 135 8.24 1.40 8.90
C ASN A 135 8.05 2.82 9.47
N TYR A 136 8.31 3.02 10.76
CA TYR A 136 7.91 4.22 11.50
C TYR A 136 9.04 4.90 12.28
N GLY A 137 10.25 4.35 12.26
CA GLY A 137 11.38 4.87 13.04
C GLY A 137 11.16 4.69 14.55
N ASP A 138 11.27 5.77 15.31
CA ASP A 138 10.96 5.76 16.76
C ASP A 138 9.44 5.77 17.01
N TYR A 139 8.81 4.65 16.74
CA TYR A 139 7.35 4.49 16.84
C TYR A 139 6.81 4.56 18.28
N MET A 140 7.68 4.43 19.29
CA MET A 140 7.30 4.54 20.69
C MET A 140 7.12 5.99 21.15
N THR A 141 7.69 6.96 20.43
CA THR A 141 7.53 8.38 20.72
C THR A 141 6.28 8.91 20.03
N PRO A 142 5.23 9.30 20.80
CA PRO A 142 4.03 9.87 20.21
C PRO A 142 4.31 11.14 19.40
N VAL A 143 3.89 11.15 18.15
CA VAL A 143 3.97 12.33 17.28
C VAL A 143 2.57 12.79 16.91
N ARG A 144 2.39 14.11 16.73
CA ARG A 144 1.13 14.62 16.20
C ARG A 144 1.01 14.22 14.73
N GLY A 145 0.16 13.24 14.46
CA GLY A 145 -0.12 12.79 13.09
C GLY A 145 -0.86 13.85 12.28
N THR A 146 -0.57 13.90 10.98
CA THR A 146 -1.45 14.51 9.98
C THR A 146 -2.26 13.40 9.36
N GLN A 147 -3.60 13.58 9.32
CA GLN A 147 -4.47 12.56 8.75
C GLN A 147 -4.24 12.47 7.24
N ALA A 148 -3.67 11.35 6.78
CA ALA A 148 -3.43 11.10 5.36
C ALA A 148 -4.65 10.47 4.65
N HIS A 149 -5.61 9.92 5.42
CA HIS A 149 -6.78 9.24 4.89
C HIS A 149 -8.05 9.98 5.29
N ASP A 150 -8.84 10.34 4.28
CA ASP A 150 -10.15 10.94 4.45
C ASP A 150 -11.20 9.80 4.49
N TYR A 151 -11.38 9.21 5.65
CA TYR A 151 -12.37 8.14 5.83
C TYR A 151 -13.79 8.69 5.75
N PRO A 152 -14.59 8.29 4.77
CA PRO A 152 -15.93 8.83 4.57
C PRO A 152 -16.87 8.67 5.77
N PHE A 153 -16.62 7.70 6.64
CA PHE A 153 -17.43 7.50 7.85
C PHE A 153 -17.20 8.58 8.92
N TRP A 154 -15.99 9.17 9.00
CA TRP A 154 -15.72 10.29 9.89
C TRP A 154 -16.56 11.51 9.51
N LYS A 155 -16.57 11.90 8.25
CA LYS A 155 -17.40 13.02 7.76
C LYS A 155 -18.88 12.80 8.04
N LYS A 156 -19.36 11.55 7.89
CA LYS A 156 -20.74 11.21 8.22
C LYS A 156 -21.01 11.34 9.72
N GLN A 157 -20.10 10.87 10.58
CA GLN A 157 -20.24 10.99 12.03
C GLN A 157 -20.17 12.45 12.48
N GLU A 158 -19.25 13.23 11.97
CA GLU A 158 -19.14 14.68 12.25
C GLU A 158 -20.43 15.42 11.87
N ARG A 159 -21.00 15.10 10.70
CA ARG A 159 -22.28 15.68 10.28
C ARG A 159 -23.41 15.33 11.20
N ILE A 160 -23.57 14.05 11.55
CA ILE A 160 -24.61 13.57 12.48
C ILE A 160 -24.44 14.23 13.85
N LEU A 161 -23.21 14.32 14.35
CA LEU A 161 -22.91 14.99 15.61
C LEU A 161 -23.30 16.46 15.57
N ALA A 162 -22.95 17.18 14.50
CA ALA A 162 -23.30 18.59 14.31
C ALA A 162 -24.83 18.79 14.26
N GLU A 163 -25.56 17.94 13.55
CA GLU A 163 -27.03 17.94 13.49
C GLU A 163 -27.64 17.73 14.88
N CYS A 164 -27.18 16.73 15.64
CA CYS A 164 -27.63 16.47 17.00
C CYS A 164 -27.36 17.63 17.96
N LEU A 165 -26.19 18.27 17.86
CA LEU A 165 -25.85 19.43 18.71
C LEU A 165 -26.72 20.67 18.39
N MET A 166 -27.03 20.89 17.11
CA MET A 166 -27.95 21.96 16.70
C MET A 166 -29.37 21.75 17.24
N GLU A 167 -29.89 20.50 17.17
CA GLU A 167 -31.19 20.16 17.72
C GLU A 167 -31.27 20.37 19.25
N GLN A 168 -30.21 20.00 19.97
CA GLN A 168 -30.14 20.21 21.43
C GLN A 168 -30.13 21.69 21.82
N ASN A 169 -29.44 22.54 21.06
CA ASN A 169 -29.39 23.97 21.29
C ASN A 169 -30.74 24.64 21.02
N ASN A 170 -31.40 24.30 19.91
CA ASN A 170 -32.74 24.80 19.58
C ASN A 170 -33.81 24.39 20.64
N THR A 171 -33.62 23.23 21.26
CA THR A 171 -34.55 22.76 22.32
C THR A 171 -34.33 23.50 23.64
N LYS A 172 -33.15 24.06 23.89
CA LYS A 172 -32.81 24.87 25.06
C LYS A 172 -33.27 26.34 24.96
N GLU A 173 -33.29 26.89 23.76
CA GLU A 173 -33.73 28.25 23.51
C GLU A 173 -35.27 28.41 23.51
N ASN A 174 -35.99 27.31 23.36
CA ASN A 174 -37.46 27.29 23.38
C ASN A 174 -38.08 26.89 24.76
N LYS A 175 -37.30 26.90 25.83
CA LYS A 175 -37.72 26.71 27.24
C LYS A 175 -37.37 27.95 28.07
#